data_ee3c848d19dc2c608829b2711e39db43
#
_entry.id   ee3c848d19dc2c608829b2711e39db43
#
_cell.length_a   1.000
_cell.length_b   1.000
_cell.length_c   1.000
_cell.angle_alpha   90.00
_cell.angle_beta   90.00
_cell.angle_gamma   90.00
#
_symmetry.space_group_name_H-M   'P 1'
#
loop_
_entity.id
_entity.type
_entity.pdbx_description
1 polymer ?
#
loop_
_entity_poly.entity_id
_entity_poly.type
_entity_poly.pdbx_seq_one_letter_code
_entity_poly.pdbx_strand_id
1 'polypeptide(L)'
;FEQARAVMDEGARYNIGNINRNINAPTLALAFLTAQHRRRFEFKLGKRDDSDPGVAIEYRETARPTFVSTTGGRDLPVKGRFWINEADGTVLRTELDAVDTGVEAHITVTYERDDGIGLFAPARMEERYRRPRDPMEVQGVATYSRFRRFQVSTTEELAPNDTPREP
;
A
#
# COMPACT_ATOMS: atom_id res chain seq x y z
N PHE A 1 -5.59 9.89 -5.00
CA PHE A 1 -5.92 9.81 -3.56
C PHE A 1 -7.30 9.19 -3.33
N GLU A 2 -8.31 9.57 -4.10
CA GLU A 2 -9.67 9.01 -4.01
C GLU A 2 -9.73 7.52 -4.34
N GLN A 3 -8.99 7.06 -5.36
CA GLN A 3 -8.96 5.64 -5.74
C GLN A 3 -8.33 4.76 -4.65
N ALA A 4 -7.26 5.21 -4.00
CA ALA A 4 -6.66 4.48 -2.88
C ALA A 4 -7.61 4.40 -1.69
N ARG A 5 -8.36 5.48 -1.43
CA ARG A 5 -9.37 5.53 -0.38
C ARG A 5 -10.55 4.60 -0.69
N ALA A 6 -11.02 4.58 -1.94
CA ALA A 6 -12.07 3.67 -2.38
C ALA A 6 -11.68 2.19 -2.22
N VAL A 7 -10.43 1.82 -2.53
CA VAL A 7 -9.90 0.46 -2.32
C VAL A 7 -9.82 0.13 -0.82
N MET A 8 -9.42 1.09 0.01
CA MET A 8 -9.39 0.92 1.48
C MET A 8 -10.79 0.76 2.06
N ASP A 9 -11.76 1.54 1.59
CA ASP A 9 -13.16 1.46 2.01
C ASP A 9 -13.83 0.14 1.53
N GLU A 10 -13.48 -0.35 0.34
CA GLU A 10 -13.90 -1.66 -0.16
C GLU A 10 -13.30 -2.78 0.69
N GLY A 11 -12.02 -2.68 1.04
CA GLY A 11 -11.34 -3.63 1.95
C GLY A 11 -11.98 -3.67 3.34
N ALA A 12 -12.48 -2.55 3.83
CA ALA A 12 -13.16 -2.45 5.13
C ALA A 12 -14.47 -3.24 5.18
N ARG A 13 -15.09 -3.57 4.05
CA ARG A 13 -16.28 -4.45 3.98
C ARG A 13 -16.00 -5.89 4.42
N TYR A 14 -14.75 -6.32 4.38
CA TYR A 14 -14.31 -7.65 4.80
C TYR A 14 -13.73 -7.65 6.21
N ASN A 15 -14.32 -6.84 7.11
CA ASN A 15 -13.92 -6.83 8.51
C ASN A 15 -14.10 -8.22 9.13
N ILE A 16 -13.09 -8.62 9.91
CA ILE A 16 -13.13 -9.90 10.63
C ILE A 16 -13.46 -9.58 12.09
N GLY A 17 -14.69 -9.88 12.48
CA GLY A 17 -15.19 -9.53 13.81
C GLY A 17 -15.21 -8.02 14.03
N ASN A 18 -14.60 -7.56 15.13
CA ASN A 18 -14.54 -6.13 15.48
C ASN A 18 -13.25 -5.44 14.99
N ILE A 19 -12.46 -6.04 14.11
CA ILE A 19 -11.23 -5.48 13.59
C ILE A 19 -11.51 -4.88 12.22
N ASN A 20 -11.31 -3.56 12.11
CA ASN A 20 -11.41 -2.86 10.84
C ASN A 20 -10.11 -3.02 10.04
N ARG A 21 -10.23 -3.61 8.86
CA ARG A 21 -9.13 -3.85 7.92
C ARG A 21 -9.10 -2.74 6.87
N ASN A 22 -8.61 -1.56 7.25
CA ASN A 22 -8.58 -0.38 6.37
C ASN A 22 -7.19 -0.11 5.74
N ILE A 23 -6.19 -0.95 6.05
CA ILE A 23 -4.80 -0.81 5.56
C ILE A 23 -4.35 -2.01 4.73
N ASN A 24 -5.28 -2.80 4.22
CA ASN A 24 -5.05 -4.08 3.53
C ASN A 24 -4.82 -3.96 2.02
N ALA A 25 -4.44 -2.79 1.52
CA ALA A 25 -4.04 -2.67 0.12
C ALA A 25 -2.59 -3.14 -0.06
N PRO A 26 -2.29 -4.12 -0.92
CA PRO A 26 -0.95 -4.71 -1.04
C PRO A 26 0.10 -3.72 -1.57
N THR A 27 -0.32 -2.60 -2.13
CA THR A 27 0.57 -1.54 -2.64
C THR A 27 0.63 -0.32 -1.73
N LEU A 28 -0.02 -0.35 -0.56
CA LEU A 28 -0.11 0.81 0.33
C LEU A 28 1.27 1.36 0.70
N ALA A 29 2.18 0.49 1.15
CA ALA A 29 3.50 0.90 1.56
C ALA A 29 4.33 1.49 0.39
N LEU A 30 4.11 1.05 -0.85
CA LEU A 30 4.80 1.61 -2.01
C LEU A 30 4.45 3.08 -2.25
N ALA A 31 3.25 3.52 -1.85
CA ALA A 31 2.86 4.92 -1.94
C ALA A 31 3.77 5.84 -1.12
N PHE A 32 4.37 5.33 -0.03
CA PHE A 32 5.27 6.10 0.83
C PHE A 32 6.58 6.50 0.14
N LEU A 33 6.99 5.74 -0.88
CA LEU A 33 8.20 6.01 -1.68
C LEU A 33 7.98 7.06 -2.78
N THR A 34 6.73 7.40 -3.07
CA THR A 34 6.41 8.37 -4.14
C THR A 34 6.91 9.78 -3.79
N ALA A 35 7.21 10.57 -4.81
CA ALA A 35 7.64 11.96 -4.63
C ALA A 35 6.65 12.80 -3.79
N GLN A 36 5.36 12.47 -3.87
CA GLN A 36 4.29 13.14 -3.14
C GLN A 36 4.33 12.83 -1.64
N HIS A 37 4.67 11.60 -1.24
CA HIS A 37 4.51 11.14 0.14
C HIS A 37 5.82 10.92 0.89
N ARG A 38 6.94 10.67 0.21
CA ARG A 38 8.23 10.33 0.86
C ARG A 38 8.69 11.33 1.91
N ARG A 39 8.34 12.62 1.78
CA ARG A 39 8.72 13.66 2.75
C ARG A 39 7.99 13.54 4.08
N ARG A 40 6.98 12.69 4.17
CA ARG A 40 6.23 12.40 5.39
C ARG A 40 6.93 11.40 6.29
N PHE A 41 7.98 10.75 5.77
CA PHE A 41 8.65 9.63 6.40
C PHE A 41 10.13 9.93 6.58
N GLU A 42 10.68 9.44 7.68
CA GLU A 42 12.12 9.27 7.88
C GLU A 42 12.52 7.87 7.42
N PHE A 43 13.63 7.79 6.68
CA PHE A 43 14.19 6.54 6.19
C PHE A 43 15.59 6.36 6.73
N LYS A 44 15.95 5.13 7.08
CA LYS A 44 17.32 4.76 7.48
C LYS A 44 17.67 3.37 6.96
N LEU A 45 18.96 3.15 6.73
CA LEU A 45 19.46 1.83 6.39
C LEU A 45 19.24 0.90 7.60
N GLY A 46 18.59 -0.24 7.35
CA GLY A 46 18.40 -1.30 8.33
C GLY A 46 19.67 -2.12 8.53
N LYS A 47 19.64 -3.00 9.49
CA LYS A 47 20.71 -3.99 9.67
C LYS A 47 20.68 -4.97 8.50
N ARG A 48 21.87 -5.33 8.00
CA ARG A 48 21.99 -6.37 6.99
C ARG A 48 21.79 -7.73 7.64
N ASP A 49 20.97 -8.56 7.02
CA ASP A 49 20.78 -9.96 7.37
C ASP A 49 20.87 -10.78 6.08
N ASP A 50 21.75 -11.78 6.08
CA ASP A 50 22.01 -12.61 4.88
C ASP A 50 20.79 -13.49 4.52
N SER A 51 19.85 -13.66 5.43
CA SER A 51 18.58 -14.34 5.15
C SER A 51 17.51 -13.45 4.48
N ASP A 52 17.74 -12.14 4.45
CA ASP A 52 16.82 -11.18 3.83
C ASP A 52 16.94 -11.19 2.30
N PRO A 53 15.84 -10.93 1.58
CA PRO A 53 15.83 -10.95 0.12
C PRO A 53 16.61 -9.79 -0.53
N GLY A 54 17.05 -8.80 0.25
CA GLY A 54 17.75 -7.62 -0.20
C GLY A 54 18.14 -6.70 0.94
N VAL A 55 18.50 -5.46 0.62
CA VAL A 55 18.84 -4.46 1.63
C VAL A 55 17.58 -3.92 2.29
N ALA A 56 17.57 -3.94 3.61
CA ALA A 56 16.47 -3.40 4.41
C ALA A 56 16.60 -1.87 4.54
N ILE A 57 15.53 -1.15 4.24
CA ILE A 57 15.36 0.27 4.53
C ILE A 57 14.20 0.40 5.52
N GLU A 58 14.48 0.82 6.73
CA GLU A 58 13.47 1.10 7.73
C GLU A 58 12.83 2.46 7.48
N TYR A 59 11.52 2.56 7.73
CA TYR A 59 10.81 3.83 7.65
C TYR A 59 9.94 4.08 8.87
N ARG A 60 9.69 5.35 9.15
CA ARG A 60 8.77 5.82 10.19
C ARG A 60 8.07 7.09 9.73
N GLU A 61 6.75 7.13 9.83
CA GLU A 61 5.97 8.33 9.53
C GLU A 61 6.15 9.38 10.64
N THR A 62 6.43 10.62 10.23
CA THR A 62 6.66 11.76 11.14
C THR A 62 5.68 12.91 10.91
N ALA A 63 5.06 12.98 9.72
CA ALA A 63 4.13 14.05 9.41
C ALA A 63 2.73 13.84 10.01
N ARG A 64 2.01 14.94 10.18
CA ARG A 64 0.61 14.99 10.60
C ARG A 64 -0.21 15.80 9.58
N PRO A 65 -1.51 15.46 9.38
CA PRO A 65 -2.18 14.24 9.81
C PRO A 65 -1.50 13.02 9.20
N THR A 66 -1.60 11.83 9.85
CA THR A 66 -0.94 10.63 9.36
C THR A 66 -1.61 10.06 8.11
N PHE A 67 -0.87 9.24 7.34
CA PHE A 67 -1.37 8.58 6.14
C PHE A 67 -2.51 7.61 6.46
N VAL A 68 -2.37 6.89 7.57
CA VAL A 68 -3.39 6.01 8.13
C VAL A 68 -4.03 6.69 9.33
N SER A 69 -5.33 6.51 9.51
CA SER A 69 -6.07 6.96 10.69
C SER A 69 -6.93 5.84 11.27
N THR A 70 -7.25 5.95 12.55
CA THR A 70 -8.25 5.07 13.17
C THR A 70 -9.64 5.36 12.62
N THR A 71 -10.59 4.47 12.87
CA THR A 71 -12.02 4.69 12.53
C THR A 71 -12.61 5.95 13.18
N GLY A 72 -12.06 6.38 14.30
CA GLY A 72 -12.43 7.66 14.97
C GLY A 72 -11.67 8.87 14.43
N GLY A 73 -10.93 8.76 13.32
CA GLY A 73 -10.21 9.87 12.68
C GLY A 73 -8.93 10.31 13.41
N ARG A 74 -8.46 9.54 14.41
CA ARG A 74 -7.20 9.84 15.10
C ARG A 74 -6.01 9.41 14.23
N ASP A 75 -4.95 10.19 14.32
CA ASP A 75 -3.66 9.87 13.70
C ASP A 75 -3.13 8.50 14.16
N LEU A 76 -2.74 7.67 13.20
CA LEU A 76 -2.12 6.37 13.42
C LEU A 76 -0.81 6.29 12.62
N PRO A 77 0.32 6.75 13.21
CA PRO A 77 1.59 6.73 12.52
C PRO A 77 2.04 5.30 12.24
N VAL A 78 2.50 5.09 11.02
CA VAL A 78 3.00 3.80 10.57
C VAL A 78 4.53 3.78 10.56
N LYS A 79 5.09 2.60 10.74
CA LYS A 79 6.51 2.29 10.56
C LYS A 79 6.65 0.95 9.85
N GLY A 80 7.85 0.62 9.41
CA GLY A 80 8.09 -0.66 8.78
C GLY A 80 9.42 -0.73 8.05
N ARG A 81 9.48 -1.62 7.06
CA ARG A 81 10.69 -1.87 6.27
C ARG A 81 10.34 -2.11 4.81
N PHE A 82 11.26 -1.71 3.95
CA PHE A 82 11.34 -2.13 2.55
C PHE A 82 12.58 -2.99 2.38
N TRP A 83 12.48 -4.09 1.66
CA TRP A 83 13.63 -4.84 1.17
C TRP A 83 13.78 -4.54 -0.32
N ILE A 84 14.95 -4.05 -0.66
CA ILE A 84 15.24 -3.53 -1.98
C ILE A 84 16.39 -4.33 -2.59
N ASN A 85 16.23 -4.73 -3.84
CA ASN A 85 17.33 -5.27 -4.65
C ASN A 85 18.35 -4.16 -4.90
N GLU A 86 19.59 -4.34 -4.44
CA GLU A 86 20.66 -3.35 -4.58
C GLU A 86 21.02 -3.06 -6.05
N ALA A 87 20.82 -4.02 -6.94
CA ALA A 87 21.26 -3.89 -8.32
C ALA A 87 20.38 -2.94 -9.14
N ASP A 88 19.06 -2.90 -8.86
CA ASP A 88 18.09 -2.18 -9.70
C ASP A 88 17.07 -1.33 -8.89
N GLY A 89 17.13 -1.37 -7.56
CA GLY A 89 16.21 -0.62 -6.70
C GLY A 89 14.81 -1.21 -6.60
N THR A 90 14.58 -2.41 -7.12
CA THR A 90 13.27 -3.08 -7.06
C THR A 90 12.88 -3.41 -5.63
N VAL A 91 11.65 -3.09 -5.24
CA VAL A 91 11.10 -3.49 -3.94
C VAL A 91 10.68 -4.96 -4.02
N LEU A 92 11.27 -5.79 -3.17
CA LEU A 92 11.03 -7.24 -3.09
C LEU A 92 10.03 -7.60 -2.01
N ARG A 93 10.06 -6.89 -0.89
CA ARG A 93 9.16 -7.09 0.26
C ARG A 93 8.90 -5.77 0.96
N THR A 94 7.71 -5.62 1.52
CA THR A 94 7.37 -4.53 2.43
C THR A 94 6.81 -5.08 3.73
N GLU A 95 7.11 -4.42 4.83
CA GLU A 95 6.44 -4.59 6.10
C GLU A 95 5.85 -3.26 6.54
N LEU A 96 4.66 -3.31 7.14
CA LEU A 96 3.97 -2.18 7.71
C LEU A 96 3.45 -2.55 9.09
N ASP A 97 3.84 -1.79 10.09
CA ASP A 97 3.33 -1.85 11.44
C ASP A 97 2.49 -0.61 11.74
N ALA A 98 1.29 -0.82 12.24
CA ALA A 98 0.44 0.22 12.77
C ALA A 98 -0.02 -0.19 14.18
N VAL A 99 0.29 0.62 15.18
CA VAL A 99 0.02 0.30 16.59
C VAL A 99 -0.78 1.43 17.22
N ASP A 100 -1.97 1.10 17.71
CA ASP A 100 -2.82 1.97 18.54
C ASP A 100 -3.08 1.28 19.89
N THR A 101 -3.67 1.99 20.83
CA THR A 101 -4.02 1.48 22.17
C THR A 101 -4.95 0.25 22.15
N GLY A 102 -5.66 0.03 21.05
CA GLY A 102 -6.65 -1.04 20.90
C GLY A 102 -6.32 -2.12 19.88
N VAL A 103 -5.39 -1.86 18.94
CA VAL A 103 -5.06 -2.80 17.87
C VAL A 103 -3.59 -2.64 17.46
N GLU A 104 -2.92 -3.76 17.28
CA GLU A 104 -1.63 -3.88 16.60
C GLU A 104 -1.87 -4.56 15.27
N ALA A 105 -1.49 -3.91 14.17
CA ALA A 105 -1.54 -4.48 12.83
C ALA A 105 -0.14 -4.65 12.28
N HIS A 106 0.15 -5.82 11.75
CA HIS A 106 1.39 -6.13 11.03
C HIS A 106 1.03 -6.70 9.66
N ILE A 107 1.55 -6.08 8.61
CA ILE A 107 1.27 -6.47 7.23
C ILE A 107 2.58 -6.67 6.51
N THR A 108 2.74 -7.84 5.89
CA THR A 108 3.87 -8.16 5.02
C THR A 108 3.38 -8.40 3.61
N VAL A 109 4.04 -7.79 2.62
CA VAL A 109 3.77 -8.04 1.20
C VAL A 109 5.06 -8.42 0.50
N THR A 110 5.04 -9.55 -0.22
CA THR A 110 6.10 -9.94 -1.15
C THR A 110 5.71 -9.59 -2.57
N TYR A 111 6.70 -9.16 -3.35
CA TYR A 111 6.54 -8.78 -4.75
C TYR A 111 7.37 -9.70 -5.61
N GLU A 112 6.80 -10.16 -6.70
CA GLU A 112 7.47 -11.01 -7.68
C GLU A 112 7.27 -10.44 -9.09
N ARG A 113 8.16 -10.82 -10.00
CA ARG A 113 8.02 -10.43 -11.39
C ARG A 113 6.86 -11.20 -12.01
N ASP A 114 5.89 -10.47 -12.53
CA ASP A 114 4.81 -11.03 -13.34
C ASP A 114 5.18 -10.83 -14.81
N ASP A 115 5.41 -11.93 -15.52
CA ASP A 115 5.84 -11.91 -16.93
C ASP A 115 4.73 -11.42 -17.86
N GLY A 116 3.46 -11.58 -17.48
CA GLY A 116 2.32 -11.13 -18.29
C GLY A 116 2.24 -9.60 -18.42
N ILE A 117 2.65 -8.87 -17.40
CA ILE A 117 2.69 -7.40 -17.42
C ILE A 117 4.11 -6.83 -17.48
N GLY A 118 5.15 -7.68 -17.28
CA GLY A 118 6.55 -7.29 -17.30
C GLY A 118 7.00 -6.43 -16.12
N LEU A 119 6.26 -6.44 -15.01
CA LEU A 119 6.50 -5.62 -13.82
C LEU A 119 6.56 -6.49 -12.56
N PHE A 120 7.17 -5.96 -11.49
CA PHE A 120 7.00 -6.52 -10.16
C PHE A 120 5.61 -6.15 -9.63
N ALA A 121 4.89 -7.16 -9.18
CA ALA A 121 3.54 -7.06 -8.66
C ALA A 121 3.43 -7.78 -7.32
N PRO A 122 2.46 -7.43 -6.46
CA PRO A 122 2.22 -8.18 -5.24
C PRO A 122 1.95 -9.65 -5.55
N ALA A 123 2.72 -10.56 -4.96
CA ALA A 123 2.51 -12.01 -5.10
C ALA A 123 1.72 -12.55 -3.91
N ARG A 124 2.07 -12.09 -2.71
CA ARG A 124 1.47 -12.54 -1.47
C ARG A 124 1.40 -11.41 -0.45
N MET A 125 0.31 -11.32 0.27
CA MET A 125 0.12 -10.45 1.43
C MET A 125 -0.29 -11.29 2.63
N GLU A 126 0.35 -11.04 3.75
CA GLU A 126 0.05 -11.62 5.05
C GLU A 126 -0.30 -10.50 6.01
N GLU A 127 -1.41 -10.66 6.70
CA GLU A 127 -1.91 -9.69 7.66
C GLU A 127 -2.05 -10.36 9.02
N ARG A 128 -1.66 -9.65 10.06
CA ARG A 128 -1.87 -10.06 11.44
C ARG A 128 -2.39 -8.89 12.24
N TYR A 129 -3.51 -9.11 12.90
CA TYR A 129 -4.14 -8.13 13.78
C TYR A 129 -4.26 -8.70 15.16
N ARG A 130 -3.79 -7.99 16.16
CA ARG A 130 -3.83 -8.38 17.56
C ARG A 130 -4.40 -7.24 18.41
N ARG A 131 -5.20 -7.59 19.40
CA ARG A 131 -5.64 -6.67 20.45
C ARG A 131 -4.81 -6.90 21.71
N PRO A 132 -4.13 -5.90 22.28
CA PRO A 132 -3.24 -6.10 23.44
C PRO A 132 -3.92 -6.68 24.69
N ARG A 133 -5.26 -6.56 24.79
CA ARG A 133 -6.06 -7.02 25.93
C ARG A 133 -6.96 -8.22 25.62
N ASP A 134 -6.84 -8.77 24.43
CA ASP A 134 -7.66 -9.88 23.95
C ASP A 134 -6.70 -10.97 23.44
N PRO A 135 -6.84 -12.25 23.87
CA PRO A 135 -6.01 -13.31 23.32
C PRO A 135 -6.30 -13.59 21.84
N MET A 136 -7.33 -12.99 21.26
CA MET A 136 -7.70 -13.20 19.87
C MET A 136 -6.73 -12.49 18.92
N GLU A 137 -6.12 -13.28 18.06
CA GLU A 137 -5.34 -12.81 16.90
C GLU A 137 -6.10 -13.18 15.63
N VAL A 138 -6.18 -12.24 14.69
CA VAL A 138 -6.75 -12.46 13.37
C VAL A 138 -5.62 -12.45 12.36
N GLN A 139 -5.54 -13.49 11.54
CA GLN A 139 -4.59 -13.63 10.45
C GLN A 139 -5.32 -13.69 9.13
N GLY A 140 -4.78 -13.00 8.12
CA GLY A 140 -5.24 -13.05 6.75
C GLY A 140 -4.08 -13.35 5.81
N VAL A 141 -4.35 -14.13 4.77
CA VAL A 141 -3.40 -14.39 3.69
C VAL A 141 -4.11 -14.18 2.37
N ALA A 142 -3.54 -13.35 1.51
CA ALA A 142 -3.98 -13.16 0.13
C ALA A 142 -2.86 -13.49 -0.84
N THR A 143 -3.20 -14.15 -1.94
CA THR A 143 -2.29 -14.38 -3.07
C THR A 143 -2.84 -13.68 -4.30
N TYR A 144 -1.95 -13.09 -5.09
CA TYR A 144 -2.29 -12.30 -6.27
C TYR A 144 -1.67 -12.94 -7.50
N SER A 145 -2.45 -13.01 -8.58
CA SER A 145 -2.00 -13.57 -9.85
C SER A 145 -2.85 -13.05 -11.00
N ARG A 146 -2.45 -13.37 -12.23
CA ARG A 146 -3.19 -13.05 -13.45
C ARG A 146 -3.42 -11.55 -13.64
N PHE A 147 -2.38 -10.75 -13.41
CA PHE A 147 -2.42 -9.32 -13.65
C PHE A 147 -2.69 -9.03 -15.13
N ARG A 148 -3.40 -7.95 -15.39
CA ARG A 148 -3.72 -7.49 -16.74
C ARG A 148 -3.39 -6.02 -16.86
N ARG A 149 -2.76 -5.66 -17.98
CA ARG A 149 -2.54 -4.26 -18.33
C ARG A 149 -3.77 -3.76 -19.09
N PHE A 150 -4.40 -2.72 -18.58
CA PHE A 150 -5.45 -2.01 -19.32
C PHE A 150 -4.81 -0.81 -20.03
N GLN A 151 -5.16 -0.67 -21.30
CA GLN A 151 -4.78 0.48 -22.11
C GLN A 151 -6.08 1.16 -22.56
N VAL A 152 -6.25 2.42 -22.17
CA VAL A 152 -7.40 3.23 -22.60
C VAL A 152 -6.89 4.23 -23.63
N SER A 153 -7.42 4.17 -24.86
CA SER A 153 -7.22 5.20 -25.87
C SER A 153 -8.51 5.99 -26.01
N THR A 154 -8.43 7.31 -25.84
CA THR A 154 -9.54 8.23 -26.07
C THR A 154 -9.29 8.93 -27.40
N THR A 155 -10.22 8.82 -28.34
CA THR A 155 -10.21 9.60 -29.55
C THR A 155 -11.23 10.73 -29.36
N GLU A 156 -10.77 11.96 -29.36
CA GLU A 156 -11.63 13.15 -29.31
C GLU A 156 -11.90 13.58 -30.74
N GLU A 157 -13.13 13.45 -31.21
CA GLU A 157 -13.61 14.04 -32.46
C GLU A 157 -14.18 15.42 -32.14
N LEU A 158 -13.46 16.46 -32.55
CA LEU A 158 -13.99 17.83 -32.52
C LEU A 158 -15.06 17.95 -33.61
N ALA A 159 -16.31 18.19 -33.22
CA ALA A 159 -17.35 18.54 -34.15
C ALA A 159 -16.96 19.82 -34.89
N PRO A 160 -17.21 19.89 -36.22
CA PRO A 160 -16.93 21.13 -36.97
C PRO A 160 -17.76 22.28 -36.39
N ASN A 161 -17.08 23.39 -36.14
CA ASN A 161 -17.73 24.61 -35.67
C ASN A 161 -18.70 25.10 -36.76
N ASP A 162 -19.97 24.96 -36.54
CA ASP A 162 -20.99 25.62 -37.37
C ASP A 162 -20.88 27.13 -37.18
N THR A 163 -20.16 27.76 -38.06
CA THR A 163 -20.11 29.22 -38.11
C THR A 163 -21.50 29.73 -38.57
N PRO A 164 -22.18 30.56 -37.78
CA PRO A 164 -23.46 31.15 -38.22
C PRO A 164 -23.25 31.96 -39.49
N ARG A 165 -24.00 31.65 -40.56
CA ARG A 165 -24.09 32.55 -41.69
C ARG A 165 -24.83 33.81 -41.23
N GLU A 166 -24.14 34.93 -41.27
CA GLU A 166 -24.78 36.23 -41.14
C GLU A 166 -25.76 36.47 -42.31
N PRO A 167 -26.83 37.21 -42.04
CA PRO A 167 -27.91 37.53 -43.04
C PRO A 167 -27.49 38.52 -44.13
#